data_b0314c7dba8e291a49e63297aa819178
#
_entry.id   b0314c7dba8e291a49e63297aa819178
#
_cell.length_a   1.000
_cell.length_b   1.000
_cell.length_c   1.000
_cell.angle_alpha   90.00
_cell.angle_beta   90.00
_cell.angle_gamma   90.00
#
_symmetry.space_group_name_H-M   'P 1'
#
loop_
_entity.id
_entity.type
_entity.pdbx_description
1 polymer ?
#
loop_
_entity_poly.entity_id
_entity_poly.type
_entity_poly.pdbx_seq_one_letter_code
_entity_poly.pdbx_strand_id
1 'polypeptide(L)'
;MTPGRLPLLAAGTVVLAVALTGCTKPAPGATVFSGTASAYREAACWSFDETPIDATTCAQEVLDKASSGASLATVPVLPGTVVGISVDPAVADAGWTPRIAGQPLVASPLTTTYWRFTFPEFQELGEDGLAMEIVAGDSDGTRGIWLFELTPA
;
A
#
# COMPACT_ATOMS: atom_id res chain seq x y z
N MET A 1 76.29 16.24 -26.80
CA MET A 1 75.66 16.55 -25.50
C MET A 1 74.21 16.89 -25.76
N THR A 2 73.29 15.94 -25.57
CA THR A 2 71.85 16.06 -25.80
C THR A 2 71.16 15.80 -24.48
N PRO A 3 70.37 16.71 -23.92
CA PRO A 3 69.66 16.45 -22.70
C PRO A 3 68.32 15.66 -22.99
N GLY A 4 68.22 14.53 -22.35
CA GLY A 4 67.04 13.69 -22.41
C GLY A 4 65.81 14.35 -21.80
N ARG A 5 64.68 14.25 -22.52
CA ARG A 5 63.37 14.63 -22.04
C ARG A 5 62.70 13.42 -21.35
N LEU A 6 62.43 13.56 -20.05
CA LEU A 6 61.58 12.64 -19.31
C LEU A 6 60.11 12.88 -19.69
N PRO A 7 59.31 11.82 -19.97
CA PRO A 7 57.87 11.97 -20.08
C PRO A 7 57.26 11.99 -18.69
N LEU A 8 56.48 13.04 -18.40
CA LEU A 8 55.60 13.13 -17.26
C LEU A 8 54.44 12.10 -17.45
N LEU A 9 54.42 11.07 -16.63
CA LEU A 9 53.28 10.20 -16.47
C LEU A 9 52.20 10.92 -15.66
N ALA A 10 51.18 11.42 -16.36
CA ALA A 10 49.96 11.92 -15.72
C ALA A 10 49.15 10.72 -15.21
N ALA A 11 49.23 10.48 -13.89
CA ALA A 11 48.36 9.52 -13.21
C ALA A 11 46.92 10.09 -13.14
N GLY A 12 46.07 9.65 -14.07
CA GLY A 12 44.63 9.93 -14.04
C GLY A 12 43.96 9.19 -12.91
N THR A 13 43.62 9.90 -11.85
CA THR A 13 42.78 9.36 -10.75
C THR A 13 41.34 9.27 -11.23
N VAL A 14 40.90 8.07 -11.62
CA VAL A 14 39.50 7.79 -11.89
C VAL A 14 38.76 7.71 -10.54
N VAL A 15 38.06 8.77 -10.17
CA VAL A 15 37.15 8.79 -9.05
C VAL A 15 35.91 8.04 -9.49
N LEU A 16 35.80 6.78 -9.05
CA LEU A 16 34.60 5.96 -9.22
C LEU A 16 33.54 6.49 -8.27
N ALA A 17 32.67 7.37 -8.77
CA ALA A 17 31.47 7.82 -8.04
C ALA A 17 30.51 6.64 -7.96
N VAL A 18 30.55 5.90 -6.86
CA VAL A 18 29.54 4.91 -6.50
C VAL A 18 28.28 5.69 -6.16
N ALA A 19 27.35 5.79 -7.12
CA ALA A 19 26.03 6.28 -6.85
C ALA A 19 25.35 5.28 -5.90
N LEU A 20 25.28 5.62 -4.62
CA LEU A 20 24.45 4.95 -3.62
C LEU A 20 22.99 5.22 -4.01
N THR A 21 22.46 4.41 -4.91
CA THR A 21 21.00 4.33 -5.14
C THR A 21 20.42 3.77 -3.86
N GLY A 22 20.03 4.65 -2.94
CA GLY A 22 19.32 4.26 -1.73
C GLY A 22 18.06 3.52 -2.13
N CYS A 23 18.00 2.20 -1.87
CA CYS A 23 16.77 1.45 -1.99
C CYS A 23 15.79 2.01 -0.96
N THR A 24 14.78 2.74 -1.41
CA THR A 24 13.65 3.09 -0.54
C THR A 24 12.95 1.78 -0.17
N LYS A 25 12.79 1.53 1.14
CA LYS A 25 12.03 0.38 1.64
C LYS A 25 10.60 0.48 1.11
N PRO A 26 10.08 -0.55 0.40
CA PRO A 26 8.70 -0.52 -0.08
C PRO A 26 7.73 -0.45 1.09
N ALA A 27 6.60 0.21 0.90
CA ALA A 27 5.52 0.19 1.86
C ALA A 27 4.92 -1.22 1.93
N PRO A 28 4.44 -1.66 3.10
CA PRO A 28 3.82 -2.99 3.22
C PRO A 28 2.56 -3.08 2.37
N GLY A 29 2.26 -4.29 1.92
CA GLY A 29 1.18 -4.58 1.01
C GLY A 29 -0.05 -5.19 1.66
N ALA A 30 -1.16 -5.08 0.95
CA ALA A 30 -2.39 -5.82 1.22
C ALA A 30 -2.94 -6.42 -0.07
N THR A 31 -3.55 -7.58 0.03
CA THR A 31 -4.26 -8.25 -1.06
C THR A 31 -5.71 -8.47 -0.64
N VAL A 32 -6.63 -8.09 -1.50
CA VAL A 32 -8.06 -8.40 -1.38
C VAL A 32 -8.41 -9.38 -2.49
N PHE A 33 -9.20 -10.41 -2.19
CA PHE A 33 -9.59 -11.41 -3.17
C PHE A 33 -11.01 -11.94 -2.94
N SER A 34 -11.66 -12.34 -4.04
CA SER A 34 -12.97 -12.98 -4.04
C SER A 34 -13.02 -13.99 -5.21
N GLY A 35 -13.33 -15.24 -4.91
CA GLY A 35 -13.29 -16.30 -5.91
C GLY A 35 -11.91 -16.44 -6.55
N THR A 36 -11.84 -16.23 -7.86
CA THR A 36 -10.59 -16.28 -8.64
C THR A 36 -9.95 -14.90 -8.88
N ALA A 37 -10.63 -13.84 -8.48
CA ALA A 37 -10.14 -12.47 -8.63
C ALA A 37 -9.34 -12.04 -7.39
N SER A 38 -8.27 -11.29 -7.61
CA SER A 38 -7.47 -10.70 -6.54
C SER A 38 -6.83 -9.40 -6.99
N ALA A 39 -6.63 -8.50 -6.06
CA ALA A 39 -5.90 -7.27 -6.27
C ALA A 39 -4.91 -7.04 -5.11
N TYR A 40 -3.68 -6.68 -5.46
CA TYR A 40 -2.62 -6.30 -4.52
C TYR A 40 -2.37 -4.80 -4.58
N ARG A 41 -2.13 -4.20 -3.43
CA ARG A 41 -1.66 -2.80 -3.31
C ARG A 41 -0.64 -2.66 -2.19
N GLU A 42 0.37 -1.83 -2.44
CA GLU A 42 1.15 -1.22 -1.38
C GLU A 42 0.32 -0.16 -0.67
N ALA A 43 0.68 0.16 0.56
CA ALA A 43 0.01 1.22 1.30
C ALA A 43 -0.01 2.54 0.50
N ALA A 44 -1.16 3.18 0.43
CA ALA A 44 -1.28 4.52 -0.13
C ALA A 44 -0.48 5.53 0.71
N CYS A 45 -0.51 5.33 2.02
CA CYS A 45 0.32 6.01 3.00
C CYS A 45 0.77 5.01 4.06
N TRP A 46 2.02 5.10 4.51
CA TRP A 46 2.58 4.26 5.56
C TRP A 46 3.62 5.00 6.37
N SER A 47 3.52 4.93 7.70
CA SER A 47 4.54 5.43 8.62
C SER A 47 5.58 4.35 8.90
N PHE A 48 6.82 4.61 8.53
CA PHE A 48 7.95 3.71 8.78
C PHE A 48 8.56 3.88 10.17
N ASP A 49 8.35 5.03 10.80
CA ASP A 49 8.91 5.43 12.10
C ASP A 49 7.93 5.32 13.27
N GLU A 50 6.77 4.69 13.02
CA GLU A 50 5.68 4.49 13.99
C GLU A 50 4.93 5.76 14.42
N THR A 51 5.30 6.91 13.89
CA THR A 51 4.55 8.15 14.12
C THR A 51 3.19 8.07 13.41
N PRO A 52 2.08 8.38 14.05
CA PRO A 52 0.78 8.41 13.40
C PRO A 52 0.76 9.32 12.17
N ILE A 53 0.21 8.82 11.06
CA ILE A 53 0.02 9.63 9.86
C ILE A 53 -1.23 10.51 9.99
N ASP A 54 -1.19 11.69 9.39
CA ASP A 54 -2.39 12.50 9.24
C ASP A 54 -3.30 11.89 8.16
N ALA A 55 -4.43 11.35 8.60
CA ALA A 55 -5.37 10.66 7.71
C ALA A 55 -5.96 11.60 6.64
N THR A 56 -6.09 12.91 6.94
CA THR A 56 -6.61 13.91 5.99
C THR A 56 -5.60 14.17 4.89
N THR A 57 -4.33 14.36 5.26
CA THR A 57 -3.24 14.54 4.28
C THR A 57 -3.11 13.32 3.39
N CYS A 58 -3.14 12.11 3.97
CA CYS A 58 -3.10 10.88 3.21
C CYS A 58 -4.28 10.73 2.24
N ALA A 59 -5.50 11.03 2.68
CA ALA A 59 -6.68 11.00 1.82
C ALA A 59 -6.57 11.98 0.64
N GLN A 60 -6.03 13.17 0.87
CA GLN A 60 -5.78 14.16 -0.19
C GLN A 60 -4.79 13.65 -1.23
N GLU A 61 -3.65 13.09 -0.80
CA GLU A 61 -2.67 12.51 -1.71
C GLU A 61 -3.25 11.38 -2.58
N VAL A 62 -4.12 10.55 -2.00
CA VAL A 62 -4.82 9.49 -2.73
C VAL A 62 -5.78 10.06 -3.76
N LEU A 63 -6.55 11.08 -3.40
CA LEU A 63 -7.46 11.76 -4.31
C LEU A 63 -6.71 12.45 -5.46
N ASP A 64 -5.58 13.08 -5.18
CA ASP A 64 -4.74 13.71 -6.19
C ASP A 64 -4.17 12.68 -7.18
N LYS A 65 -3.73 11.52 -6.68
CA LYS A 65 -3.29 10.41 -7.53
C LYS A 65 -4.44 9.84 -8.38
N ALA A 66 -5.62 9.65 -7.79
CA ALA A 66 -6.80 9.18 -8.51
C ALA A 66 -7.24 10.17 -9.60
N SER A 67 -7.22 11.47 -9.32
CA SER A 67 -7.55 12.52 -10.29
C SER A 67 -6.53 12.59 -11.45
N SER A 68 -5.29 12.16 -11.23
CA SER A 68 -4.24 12.05 -12.27
C SER A 68 -4.30 10.77 -13.10
N GLY A 69 -5.34 9.93 -12.92
CA GLY A 69 -5.59 8.72 -13.71
C GLY A 69 -5.07 7.42 -13.08
N ALA A 70 -4.59 7.45 -11.84
CA ALA A 70 -4.29 6.24 -11.10
C ALA A 70 -5.60 5.56 -10.65
N SER A 71 -5.96 4.44 -11.28
CA SER A 71 -7.15 3.67 -10.88
C SER A 71 -6.97 2.99 -9.53
N LEU A 72 -8.04 2.89 -8.76
CA LEU A 72 -8.11 2.01 -7.59
C LEU A 72 -7.94 0.54 -8.03
N ALA A 73 -7.45 -0.30 -7.12
CA ALA A 73 -7.44 -1.73 -7.36
C ALA A 73 -8.85 -2.28 -7.17
N THR A 74 -9.41 -2.84 -8.24
CA THR A 74 -10.77 -3.36 -8.26
C THR A 74 -10.81 -4.86 -7.98
N VAL A 75 -11.79 -5.30 -7.20
CA VAL A 75 -12.08 -6.71 -6.94
C VAL A 75 -13.55 -6.97 -7.22
N PRO A 76 -13.88 -7.77 -8.26
CA PRO A 76 -15.26 -8.13 -8.52
C PRO A 76 -15.79 -9.05 -7.41
N VAL A 77 -16.98 -8.74 -6.90
CA VAL A 77 -17.65 -9.49 -5.83
C VAL A 77 -19.11 -9.74 -6.18
N LEU A 78 -19.63 -10.86 -5.71
CA LEU A 78 -21.05 -11.19 -5.76
C LEU A 78 -21.62 -11.21 -4.34
N PRO A 79 -22.89 -10.80 -4.15
CA PRO A 79 -23.60 -11.02 -2.90
C PRO A 79 -23.52 -12.48 -2.42
N GLY A 80 -23.29 -12.69 -1.13
CA GLY A 80 -23.14 -14.03 -0.54
C GLY A 80 -21.77 -14.69 -0.75
N THR A 81 -20.84 -14.10 -1.51
CA THR A 81 -19.50 -14.66 -1.70
C THR A 81 -18.54 -14.27 -0.59
N VAL A 82 -17.50 -15.09 -0.40
CA VAL A 82 -16.44 -14.82 0.57
C VAL A 82 -15.44 -13.85 -0.04
N VAL A 83 -15.16 -12.78 0.70
CA VAL A 83 -14.07 -11.85 0.44
C VAL A 83 -12.97 -12.10 1.46
N GLY A 84 -11.75 -12.36 0.99
CA GLY A 84 -10.58 -12.55 1.83
C GLY A 84 -9.63 -11.37 1.73
N ILE A 85 -8.93 -11.10 2.82
CA ILE A 85 -7.92 -10.05 2.95
C ILE A 85 -6.66 -10.70 3.51
N SER A 86 -5.55 -10.47 2.85
CA SER A 86 -4.21 -10.83 3.34
C SER A 86 -3.36 -9.59 3.43
N VAL A 87 -2.65 -9.42 4.53
CA VAL A 87 -1.78 -8.27 4.76
C VAL A 87 -0.37 -8.72 5.11
N ASP A 88 0.62 -7.87 4.84
CA ASP A 88 2.00 -8.13 5.25
C ASP A 88 2.13 -8.19 6.78
N PRO A 89 3.12 -8.91 7.32
CA PRO A 89 3.33 -9.04 8.77
C PRO A 89 3.41 -7.70 9.51
N ALA A 90 4.06 -6.70 8.92
CA ALA A 90 4.17 -5.36 9.52
C ALA A 90 2.81 -4.68 9.73
N VAL A 91 1.81 -5.00 8.90
CA VAL A 91 0.43 -4.49 9.03
C VAL A 91 -0.28 -5.22 10.16
N ALA A 92 -0.11 -6.53 10.24
CA ALA A 92 -0.66 -7.33 11.33
C ALA A 92 -0.08 -6.92 12.70
N ASP A 93 1.23 -6.66 12.77
CA ASP A 93 1.91 -6.20 13.98
C ASP A 93 1.42 -4.82 14.44
N ALA A 94 1.06 -3.93 13.50
CA ALA A 94 0.49 -2.62 13.81
C ALA A 94 -0.99 -2.69 14.25
N GLY A 95 -1.64 -3.84 14.03
CA GLY A 95 -3.10 -3.94 14.11
C GLY A 95 -3.77 -3.30 12.89
N TRP A 96 -4.87 -3.89 12.39
CA TRP A 96 -5.56 -3.35 11.23
C TRP A 96 -7.07 -3.60 11.26
N THR A 97 -7.80 -2.70 10.64
CA THR A 97 -9.27 -2.71 10.59
C THR A 97 -9.75 -2.60 9.14
N PRO A 98 -10.43 -3.62 8.59
CA PRO A 98 -11.09 -3.50 7.30
C PRO A 98 -12.38 -2.68 7.44
N ARG A 99 -12.65 -1.82 6.44
CA ARG A 99 -13.84 -0.96 6.38
C ARG A 99 -14.46 -1.03 4.99
N ILE A 100 -15.77 -0.94 4.92
CA ILE A 100 -16.52 -0.75 3.67
C ILE A 100 -17.37 0.51 3.81
N ALA A 101 -17.29 1.41 2.83
CA ALA A 101 -17.97 2.70 2.88
C ALA A 101 -17.74 3.46 4.22
N GLY A 102 -16.51 3.39 4.73
CA GLY A 102 -16.11 4.00 6.00
C GLY A 102 -16.54 3.25 7.27
N GLN A 103 -17.35 2.18 7.15
CA GLN A 103 -17.82 1.40 8.29
C GLN A 103 -16.90 0.22 8.61
N PRO A 104 -16.42 0.10 9.87
CA PRO A 104 -15.55 -1.01 10.25
C PRO A 104 -16.32 -2.34 10.22
N LEU A 105 -15.67 -3.39 9.71
CA LEU A 105 -16.23 -4.73 9.65
C LEU A 105 -15.96 -5.57 10.90
N VAL A 106 -15.08 -5.07 11.78
CA VAL A 106 -14.68 -5.72 13.03
C VAL A 106 -14.73 -4.71 14.18
N ALA A 107 -14.99 -5.20 15.38
CA ALA A 107 -15.12 -4.36 16.58
C ALA A 107 -13.76 -3.92 17.16
N SER A 108 -12.69 -4.64 16.84
CA SER A 108 -11.33 -4.36 17.32
C SER A 108 -10.33 -4.65 16.21
N PRO A 109 -9.17 -3.97 16.19
CA PRO A 109 -8.13 -4.24 15.21
C PRO A 109 -7.70 -5.70 15.19
N LEU A 110 -7.49 -6.24 14.00
CA LEU A 110 -6.97 -7.57 13.76
C LEU A 110 -5.44 -7.56 13.87
N THR A 111 -4.87 -8.62 14.44
CA THR A 111 -3.41 -8.82 14.54
C THR A 111 -2.95 -10.06 13.77
N THR A 112 -3.80 -10.59 12.89
CA THR A 112 -3.50 -11.71 12.00
C THR A 112 -3.18 -11.21 10.62
N THR A 113 -2.39 -11.95 9.86
CA THR A 113 -2.07 -11.61 8.46
C THR A 113 -3.18 -11.96 7.48
N TYR A 114 -4.24 -12.59 7.94
CA TYR A 114 -5.36 -13.03 7.13
C TYR A 114 -6.69 -12.88 7.88
N TRP A 115 -7.72 -12.42 7.15
CA TRP A 115 -9.10 -12.38 7.61
C TRP A 115 -10.05 -12.49 6.42
N ARG A 116 -11.30 -12.92 6.68
CA ARG A 116 -12.33 -13.06 5.64
C ARG A 116 -13.71 -12.76 6.19
N PHE A 117 -14.61 -12.33 5.31
CA PHE A 117 -16.01 -12.14 5.59
C PHE A 117 -16.87 -12.60 4.40
N THR A 118 -18.16 -12.76 4.62
CA THR A 118 -19.13 -12.99 3.54
C THR A 118 -19.71 -11.64 3.14
N PHE A 119 -19.61 -11.29 1.86
CA PHE A 119 -20.22 -10.07 1.35
C PHE A 119 -21.74 -10.15 1.49
N PRO A 120 -22.43 -9.16 2.10
CA PRO A 120 -23.84 -9.25 2.42
C PRO A 120 -24.72 -9.50 1.19
N GLU A 121 -25.69 -10.42 1.29
CA GLU A 121 -26.61 -10.75 0.19
C GLU A 121 -27.55 -9.61 -0.19
N PHE A 122 -27.84 -8.71 0.77
CA PHE A 122 -28.70 -7.55 0.56
C PHE A 122 -27.96 -6.29 0.11
N GLN A 123 -26.64 -6.37 -0.04
CA GLN A 123 -25.84 -5.27 -0.47
C GLN A 123 -25.82 -5.20 -2.00
N GLU A 124 -26.57 -4.27 -2.55
CA GLU A 124 -26.48 -3.96 -3.98
C GLU A 124 -25.24 -3.10 -4.24
N LEU A 125 -24.42 -3.55 -5.17
CA LEU A 125 -23.31 -2.77 -5.70
C LEU A 125 -23.85 -1.92 -6.85
N GLY A 126 -23.74 -0.60 -6.71
CA GLY A 126 -23.94 0.30 -7.82
C GLY A 126 -22.87 0.14 -8.90
N GLU A 127 -23.06 0.76 -10.08
CA GLU A 127 -22.05 0.73 -11.15
C GLU A 127 -20.70 1.30 -10.71
N ASP A 128 -20.73 2.22 -9.74
CA ASP A 128 -19.52 2.83 -9.15
C ASP A 128 -18.82 1.96 -8.09
N GLY A 129 -19.36 0.76 -7.80
CA GLY A 129 -18.79 -0.12 -6.78
C GLY A 129 -18.90 0.41 -5.34
N LEU A 130 -18.16 -0.20 -4.43
CA LEU A 130 -18.04 0.22 -3.03
C LEU A 130 -16.56 0.39 -2.65
N ALA A 131 -16.23 1.52 -2.05
CA ALA A 131 -14.92 1.75 -1.49
C ALA A 131 -14.66 0.81 -0.30
N MET A 132 -13.54 0.09 -0.36
CA MET A 132 -13.03 -0.74 0.71
C MET A 132 -11.69 -0.19 1.16
N GLU A 133 -11.56 0.01 2.47
CA GLU A 133 -10.36 0.53 3.10
C GLU A 133 -9.79 -0.52 4.07
N ILE A 134 -8.46 -0.59 4.12
CA ILE A 134 -7.75 -1.27 5.19
C ILE A 134 -6.98 -0.18 5.93
N VAL A 135 -7.23 -0.03 7.22
CA VAL A 135 -6.59 0.99 8.06
C VAL A 135 -5.75 0.29 9.10
N ALA A 136 -4.43 0.46 9.05
CA ALA A 136 -3.52 -0.04 10.08
C ALA A 136 -3.32 1.01 11.16
N GLY A 137 -3.19 0.54 12.40
CA GLY A 137 -3.02 1.34 13.59
C GLY A 137 -4.01 0.93 14.68
N ASP A 138 -3.89 1.58 15.82
CA ASP A 138 -4.68 1.34 17.02
C ASP A 138 -5.29 2.64 17.56
N SER A 139 -5.58 2.68 18.89
CA SER A 139 -6.08 3.87 19.58
C SER A 139 -5.10 5.04 19.57
N ASP A 140 -3.81 4.81 19.37
CA ASP A 140 -2.76 5.83 19.40
C ASP A 140 -2.61 6.53 18.05
N GLY A 141 -3.16 5.94 16.98
CA GLY A 141 -3.29 6.58 15.69
C GLY A 141 -3.15 5.66 14.47
N THR A 142 -3.42 6.23 13.31
CA THR A 142 -3.32 5.53 12.02
C THR A 142 -1.87 5.45 11.57
N ARG A 143 -1.43 4.26 11.17
CA ARG A 143 -0.09 3.99 10.64
C ARG A 143 -0.05 3.75 9.14
N GLY A 144 -1.17 3.31 8.56
CA GLY A 144 -1.23 3.02 7.13
C GLY A 144 -2.64 2.90 6.60
N ILE A 145 -2.79 3.15 5.30
CA ILE A 145 -4.09 3.07 4.60
C ILE A 145 -3.88 2.41 3.24
N TRP A 146 -4.76 1.45 2.91
CA TRP A 146 -4.89 0.79 1.60
C TRP A 146 -6.30 1.01 1.09
N LEU A 147 -6.42 1.27 -0.20
CA LEU A 147 -7.70 1.53 -0.85
C LEU A 147 -7.95 0.54 -1.99
N PHE A 148 -9.13 -0.05 -1.96
CA PHE A 148 -9.65 -0.95 -2.98
C PHE A 148 -11.06 -0.54 -3.36
N GLU A 149 -11.54 -1.06 -4.46
CA GLU A 149 -12.90 -0.90 -4.91
C GLU A 149 -13.52 -2.29 -5.14
N LEU A 150 -14.62 -2.57 -4.46
CA LEU A 150 -15.42 -3.76 -4.69
C LEU A 150 -16.43 -3.46 -5.79
N THR A 151 -16.32 -4.12 -6.93
CA THR A 151 -17.18 -3.91 -8.09
C THR A 151 -18.16 -5.07 -8.30
N PRO A 152 -19.27 -4.86 -9.00
CA PRO A 152 -20.10 -5.98 -9.45
C PRO A 152 -19.29 -6.96 -10.30
N ALA A 153 -19.50 -8.29 -10.11
CA ALA A 153 -18.84 -9.34 -10.89
C ALA A 153 -19.59 -9.68 -12.17
#